data_2ccdb3a0c97f61d611e94a6ff7ee3069
#
_entry.id   2ccdb3a0c97f61d611e94a6ff7ee3069
#
_cell.length_a   1.000
_cell.length_b   1.000
_cell.length_c   1.000
_cell.angle_alpha   90.00
_cell.angle_beta   90.00
_cell.angle_gamma   90.00
#
_symmetry.space_group_name_H-M   'P 1'
#
loop_
_entity.id
_entity.type
_entity.pdbx_description
1 polymer ?
#
loop_
_entity_poly.entity_id
_entity_poly.type
_entity_poly.pdbx_seq_one_letter_code
_entity_poly.pdbx_strand_id
1 'polypeptide(L)'
;MTRNFTRTGTHSILVALLLTGCTINRDIMFKTPRDYKFDQVTDSVKANLKLQRNDMIQFRLFANDGFKMIDLVSEGATRDVTFLQRSAFSYFIDADGLVKLPLLGRVELAGMTLREAETFLEEKYTTYYNRPFVQVIVSNRRVVVFPGGGGDAKVVQLENSNTSLLEVIGLAGGLNKRGNAHKVKVFRYDRSGKRLIYEFDLSDISGLKYADMVMQGDDVVYVQPNPDIATEALQDILPVITLLTSVLLVLSVTRNLQ
;
A
#
# COMPACT_ATOMS: atom_id res chain seq x y z
N MET A 1 20.04 24.67 62.64
CA MET A 1 19.18 25.26 61.58
C MET A 1 19.60 24.89 60.16
N THR A 2 20.40 23.87 59.95
CA THR A 2 21.03 23.50 58.68
C THR A 2 20.51 22.20 58.02
N ARG A 3 19.51 21.53 58.64
CA ARG A 3 19.07 20.21 58.19
C ARG A 3 17.88 20.20 57.22
N ASN A 4 17.20 21.32 57.04
CA ASN A 4 16.03 21.45 56.14
C ASN A 4 16.38 21.96 54.73
N PHE A 5 17.57 22.56 54.53
CA PHE A 5 17.94 23.14 53.26
C PHE A 5 18.42 22.11 52.22
N THR A 6 18.96 20.99 52.70
CA THR A 6 19.40 19.91 51.80
C THR A 6 18.26 19.04 51.29
N ARG A 7 17.13 18.96 52.04
CA ARG A 7 15.96 18.12 51.68
C ARG A 7 15.10 18.73 50.59
N THR A 8 14.99 20.07 50.54
CA THR A 8 14.29 20.80 49.48
C THR A 8 15.06 20.83 48.16
N GLY A 9 16.40 20.90 48.23
CA GLY A 9 17.27 20.87 47.04
C GLY A 9 17.22 19.55 46.29
N THR A 10 17.20 18.40 47.00
CA THR A 10 17.11 17.05 46.39
C THR A 10 15.76 16.80 45.75
N HIS A 11 14.66 17.31 46.31
CA HIS A 11 13.31 17.18 45.69
C HIS A 11 13.18 18.03 44.44
N SER A 12 13.75 19.23 44.40
CA SER A 12 13.76 20.10 43.20
C SER A 12 14.57 19.51 42.06
N ILE A 13 15.72 18.89 42.34
CA ILE A 13 16.53 18.23 41.32
C ILE A 13 15.82 16.98 40.78
N LEU A 14 15.13 16.19 41.61
CA LEU A 14 14.39 15.04 41.22
C LEU A 14 13.19 15.39 40.32
N VAL A 15 12.48 16.48 40.63
CA VAL A 15 11.37 17.00 39.80
C VAL A 15 11.88 17.58 38.49
N ALA A 16 13.01 18.26 38.46
CA ALA A 16 13.61 18.76 37.22
C ALA A 16 14.08 17.67 36.29
N LEU A 17 14.58 16.54 36.79
CA LEU A 17 14.95 15.36 36.00
C LEU A 17 13.74 14.65 35.36
N LEU A 18 12.54 14.76 35.97
CA LEU A 18 11.32 14.16 35.43
C LEU A 18 10.72 14.96 34.25
N LEU A 19 11.12 16.20 34.05
CA LEU A 19 10.61 17.09 33.01
C LEU A 19 11.38 17.03 31.68
N THR A 20 12.54 16.35 31.63
CA THR A 20 13.41 16.36 30.45
C THR A 20 13.20 15.16 29.50
N GLY A 21 12.26 14.27 29.77
CA GLY A 21 12.19 12.94 29.16
C GLY A 21 11.17 12.70 28.05
N CYS A 22 10.33 13.66 27.66
CA CYS A 22 9.34 13.37 26.62
C CYS A 22 9.79 13.78 25.23
N THR A 23 10.63 12.98 24.59
CA THR A 23 10.76 13.01 23.13
C THR A 23 9.60 12.21 22.54
N ILE A 24 8.45 12.88 22.32
CA ILE A 24 7.34 12.31 21.56
C ILE A 24 7.89 11.90 20.20
N ASN A 25 7.69 10.65 19.83
CA ASN A 25 8.12 9.98 18.60
C ASN A 25 8.18 10.98 17.41
N ARG A 26 9.39 11.43 17.04
CA ARG A 26 9.62 12.37 15.94
C ARG A 26 9.75 11.65 14.60
N ASP A 27 9.94 10.34 14.61
CA ASP A 27 10.33 9.53 13.45
C ASP A 27 9.12 8.86 12.79
N ILE A 28 8.10 9.67 12.49
CA ILE A 28 6.94 9.22 11.70
C ILE A 28 7.27 9.41 10.22
N MET A 29 7.18 8.33 9.44
CA MET A 29 7.32 8.38 7.99
C MET A 29 6.29 9.35 7.39
N PHE A 30 6.65 10.02 6.30
CA PHE A 30 5.76 10.89 5.52
C PHE A 30 5.04 11.98 6.33
N LYS A 31 5.72 12.53 7.33
CA LYS A 31 5.22 13.66 8.10
C LYS A 31 5.05 14.87 7.17
N THR A 32 3.83 15.39 7.09
CA THR A 32 3.55 16.58 6.30
C THR A 32 3.73 17.86 7.13
N PRO A 33 4.29 18.95 6.56
CA PRO A 33 4.26 20.27 7.16
C PRO A 33 2.83 20.73 7.47
N ARG A 34 2.66 21.64 8.44
CA ARG A 34 1.32 22.14 8.84
C ARG A 34 0.58 22.84 7.70
N ASP A 35 1.32 23.50 6.81
CA ASP A 35 0.76 24.30 5.70
C ASP A 35 0.76 23.52 4.36
N TYR A 36 0.94 22.20 4.40
CA TYR A 36 0.95 21.41 3.18
C TYR A 36 -0.43 21.41 2.52
N LYS A 37 -0.50 21.78 1.24
CA LYS A 37 -1.73 21.73 0.44
C LYS A 37 -1.84 20.36 -0.22
N PHE A 38 -2.83 19.59 0.23
CA PHE A 38 -3.14 18.30 -0.38
C PHE A 38 -3.83 18.50 -1.71
N ASP A 39 -3.59 17.58 -2.63
CA ASP A 39 -4.28 17.56 -3.92
C ASP A 39 -5.75 17.17 -3.70
N GLN A 40 -6.64 17.75 -4.51
CA GLN A 40 -8.07 17.45 -4.44
C GLN A 40 -8.37 16.26 -5.35
N VAL A 41 -9.20 15.34 -4.88
CA VAL A 41 -9.78 14.31 -5.74
C VAL A 41 -10.77 14.99 -6.66
N THR A 42 -10.42 15.14 -7.92
CA THR A 42 -11.35 15.57 -8.95
C THR A 42 -12.38 14.46 -9.16
N ASP A 43 -13.66 14.80 -9.01
CA ASP A 43 -14.78 13.88 -9.20
C ASP A 43 -14.64 13.07 -10.49
N SER A 44 -15.03 11.81 -10.38
CA SER A 44 -15.14 10.88 -11.48
C SER A 44 -13.86 10.44 -12.12
N VAL A 45 -13.17 9.62 -11.40
CA VAL A 45 -12.48 8.64 -12.16
C VAL A 45 -13.07 7.27 -11.82
N LYS A 46 -14.24 6.99 -12.37
CA LYS A 46 -14.39 5.67 -13.02
C LYS A 46 -13.33 5.70 -14.11
N ALA A 47 -12.10 5.48 -13.68
CA ALA A 47 -10.96 5.62 -14.54
C ALA A 47 -11.10 4.51 -15.56
N ASN A 48 -11.33 4.89 -16.82
CA ASN A 48 -10.95 4.05 -17.94
C ASN A 48 -9.43 3.86 -17.79
N LEU A 49 -9.05 2.89 -16.95
CA LEU A 49 -7.67 2.59 -16.63
C LEU A 49 -6.99 2.21 -17.94
N LYS A 50 -6.07 3.05 -18.36
CA LYS A 50 -5.29 2.84 -19.56
C LYS A 50 -4.15 1.88 -19.27
N LEU A 51 -3.77 1.12 -20.28
CA LEU A 51 -2.56 0.32 -20.28
C LEU A 51 -1.35 1.25 -20.19
N GLN A 52 -0.41 0.88 -19.35
CA GLN A 52 0.79 1.66 -19.08
C GLN A 52 2.04 0.87 -19.51
N ARG A 53 3.14 1.58 -19.68
CA ARG A 53 4.47 0.98 -19.80
C ARG A 53 4.76 0.16 -18.54
N ASN A 54 5.42 -0.97 -18.69
CA ASN A 54 5.70 -1.96 -17.65
C ASN A 54 4.46 -2.72 -17.13
N ASP A 55 3.26 -2.52 -17.69
CA ASP A 55 2.16 -3.43 -17.43
C ASP A 55 2.48 -4.82 -17.98
N MET A 56 2.18 -5.83 -17.18
CA MET A 56 2.24 -7.22 -17.58
C MET A 56 0.83 -7.68 -17.91
N ILE A 57 0.58 -7.97 -19.17
CA ILE A 57 -0.73 -8.40 -19.65
C ILE A 57 -0.77 -9.91 -19.84
N GLN A 58 -1.87 -10.52 -19.47
CA GLN A 58 -2.26 -11.85 -19.87
C GLN A 58 -3.18 -11.74 -21.07
N PHE A 59 -2.80 -12.42 -22.14
CA PHE A 59 -3.51 -12.38 -23.41
C PHE A 59 -4.12 -13.74 -23.72
N ARG A 60 -5.42 -13.74 -24.05
CA ARG A 60 -6.15 -14.93 -24.50
C ARG A 60 -6.83 -14.63 -25.81
N LEU A 61 -6.68 -15.54 -26.76
CA LEU A 61 -7.24 -15.44 -28.08
C LEU A 61 -8.21 -16.61 -28.34
N PHE A 62 -9.38 -16.29 -28.82
CA PHE A 62 -10.41 -17.26 -29.17
C PHE A 62 -10.85 -17.04 -30.63
N ALA A 63 -11.21 -18.10 -31.32
CA ALA A 63 -11.81 -18.01 -32.66
C ALA A 63 -13.34 -18.14 -32.55
N ASN A 64 -14.04 -17.74 -33.62
CA ASN A 64 -15.49 -17.85 -33.76
C ASN A 64 -16.25 -17.24 -32.57
N ASP A 65 -16.02 -15.96 -32.28
CA ASP A 65 -16.68 -15.23 -31.20
C ASP A 65 -16.52 -15.87 -29.81
N GLY A 66 -15.39 -16.50 -29.53
CA GLY A 66 -15.10 -17.11 -28.24
C GLY A 66 -15.47 -18.62 -28.13
N PHE A 67 -16.01 -19.23 -29.20
CA PHE A 67 -16.40 -20.62 -29.16
C PHE A 67 -15.23 -21.59 -28.99
N LYS A 68 -14.06 -21.25 -29.53
CA LYS A 68 -12.86 -22.10 -29.46
C LYS A 68 -11.63 -21.26 -29.04
N MET A 69 -11.08 -21.61 -27.91
CA MET A 69 -9.78 -21.03 -27.50
C MET A 69 -8.66 -21.52 -28.43
N ILE A 70 -7.84 -20.59 -28.90
CA ILE A 70 -6.69 -20.88 -29.72
C ILE A 70 -5.52 -21.16 -28.79
N ASP A 71 -5.03 -22.39 -28.83
CA ASP A 71 -3.80 -22.76 -28.12
C ASP A 71 -2.59 -22.24 -28.91
N LEU A 72 -1.93 -21.24 -28.37
CA LEU A 72 -0.75 -20.62 -28.99
C LEU A 72 0.54 -21.39 -28.67
N VAL A 73 0.46 -22.53 -27.98
CA VAL A 73 1.64 -23.19 -27.38
C VAL A 73 2.12 -24.47 -28.02
N SER A 74 1.33 -25.27 -28.61
CA SER A 74 1.83 -26.42 -29.39
C SER A 74 0.77 -27.47 -29.72
N GLU A 75 0.91 -28.02 -30.92
CA GLU A 75 0.35 -29.29 -31.34
C GLU A 75 1.11 -30.44 -30.66
N GLY A 76 0.77 -30.81 -29.45
CA GLY A 76 1.42 -31.99 -28.87
C GLY A 76 1.32 -32.23 -27.37
N ALA A 77 0.78 -31.30 -26.59
CA ALA A 77 0.63 -31.51 -25.16
C ALA A 77 -0.68 -32.22 -24.85
N THR A 78 -0.57 -33.32 -24.17
CA THR A 78 -1.69 -34.09 -23.59
C THR A 78 -2.67 -33.20 -22.87
N ARG A 79 -3.97 -33.45 -23.10
CA ARG A 79 -5.13 -32.70 -22.65
C ARG A 79 -5.24 -32.58 -21.11
N ASP A 80 -4.32 -31.94 -20.47
CA ASP A 80 -4.44 -31.62 -19.07
C ASP A 80 -5.07 -30.23 -18.94
N VAL A 81 -6.38 -30.19 -18.66
CA VAL A 81 -7.19 -28.96 -18.54
C VAL A 81 -6.58 -27.99 -17.50
N THR A 82 -5.88 -28.54 -16.52
CA THR A 82 -5.16 -27.78 -15.49
C THR A 82 -3.95 -27.02 -16.05
N PHE A 83 -3.31 -27.53 -17.09
CA PHE A 83 -2.20 -26.87 -17.76
C PHE A 83 -2.68 -25.68 -18.60
N LEU A 84 -3.81 -25.81 -19.28
CA LEU A 84 -4.43 -24.74 -20.08
C LEU A 84 -4.87 -23.55 -19.25
N GLN A 85 -5.30 -23.77 -18.00
CA GLN A 85 -5.63 -22.68 -17.07
C GLN A 85 -4.38 -21.95 -16.52
N ARG A 86 -3.24 -22.64 -16.45
CA ARG A 86 -1.97 -22.04 -15.95
C ARG A 86 -1.14 -21.37 -17.06
N SER A 87 -1.37 -21.68 -18.31
CA SER A 87 -0.60 -21.17 -19.45
C SER A 87 -1.15 -19.85 -20.00
N ALA A 88 -1.63 -18.96 -19.13
CA ALA A 88 -1.82 -17.59 -19.55
C ALA A 88 -0.44 -16.97 -19.73
N PHE A 89 0.02 -16.87 -21.01
CA PHE A 89 1.26 -16.19 -21.30
C PHE A 89 1.17 -14.73 -20.86
N SER A 90 2.15 -14.32 -20.11
CA SER A 90 2.27 -12.93 -19.70
C SER A 90 3.21 -12.22 -20.67
N TYR A 91 2.77 -11.10 -21.21
CA TYR A 91 3.51 -10.26 -22.13
C TYR A 91 3.74 -8.91 -21.48
N PHE A 92 4.94 -8.38 -21.63
CA PHE A 92 5.31 -7.07 -21.10
C PHE A 92 5.06 -5.97 -22.12
N ILE A 93 4.44 -4.86 -21.68
CA ILE A 93 4.46 -3.61 -22.42
C ILE A 93 5.80 -2.93 -22.12
N ASP A 94 6.66 -2.88 -23.12
CA ASP A 94 8.00 -2.32 -23.00
C ASP A 94 7.99 -0.81 -22.68
N ALA A 95 9.16 -0.25 -22.39
CA ALA A 95 9.32 1.18 -22.10
C ALA A 95 8.95 2.09 -23.28
N ASP A 96 8.95 1.58 -24.49
CA ASP A 96 8.49 2.27 -25.70
C ASP A 96 6.97 2.21 -25.91
N GLY A 97 6.25 1.45 -25.07
CA GLY A 97 4.78 1.29 -25.13
C GLY A 97 4.34 0.14 -26.04
N LEU A 98 5.27 -0.62 -26.58
CA LEU A 98 5.01 -1.74 -27.45
C LEU A 98 4.97 -3.06 -26.67
N VAL A 99 4.18 -4.00 -27.15
CA VAL A 99 4.15 -5.38 -26.66
C VAL A 99 4.40 -6.34 -27.83
N LYS A 100 5.17 -7.40 -27.60
CA LYS A 100 5.41 -8.44 -28.61
C LYS A 100 4.39 -9.55 -28.44
N LEU A 101 3.46 -9.66 -29.39
CA LEU A 101 2.43 -10.69 -29.42
C LEU A 101 2.66 -11.72 -30.53
N PRO A 102 2.20 -12.96 -30.33
CA PRO A 102 2.28 -14.00 -31.37
C PRO A 102 1.61 -13.55 -32.68
N LEU A 103 2.18 -13.89 -33.80
CA LEU A 103 1.75 -13.57 -35.16
C LEU A 103 1.79 -12.08 -35.53
N LEU A 104 1.44 -11.17 -34.62
CA LEU A 104 1.42 -9.72 -34.88
C LEU A 104 2.79 -9.06 -34.73
N GLY A 105 3.72 -9.69 -33.99
CA GLY A 105 4.98 -9.04 -33.64
C GLY A 105 4.79 -7.93 -32.60
N ARG A 106 5.46 -6.78 -32.79
CA ARG A 106 5.40 -5.65 -31.85
C ARG A 106 4.24 -4.71 -32.23
N VAL A 107 3.34 -4.50 -31.30
CA VAL A 107 2.17 -3.62 -31.44
C VAL A 107 2.09 -2.66 -30.25
N GLU A 108 1.62 -1.45 -30.49
CA GLU A 108 1.47 -0.43 -29.46
C GLU A 108 0.15 -0.63 -28.73
N LEU A 109 0.20 -0.79 -27.40
CA LEU A 109 -0.98 -0.88 -26.54
C LEU A 109 -0.97 0.17 -25.42
N ALA A 110 0.18 0.79 -25.13
CA ALA A 110 0.23 1.80 -24.08
C ALA A 110 -0.68 3.00 -24.42
N GLY A 111 -1.42 3.47 -23.41
CA GLY A 111 -2.37 4.59 -23.58
C GLY A 111 -3.77 4.18 -24.00
N MET A 112 -3.99 2.96 -24.45
CA MET A 112 -5.32 2.39 -24.72
C MET A 112 -5.99 1.94 -23.43
N THR A 113 -7.30 2.00 -23.36
CA THR A 113 -8.07 1.27 -22.35
C THR A 113 -8.03 -0.24 -22.67
N LEU A 114 -8.38 -1.10 -21.70
CA LEU A 114 -8.46 -2.54 -21.96
C LEU A 114 -9.37 -2.85 -23.15
N ARG A 115 -10.54 -2.21 -23.20
CA ARG A 115 -11.50 -2.42 -24.27
C ARG A 115 -11.02 -1.97 -25.65
N GLU A 116 -10.36 -0.81 -25.70
CA GLU A 116 -9.73 -0.32 -26.96
C GLU A 116 -8.64 -1.28 -27.43
N ALA A 117 -7.83 -1.79 -26.49
CA ALA A 117 -6.78 -2.76 -26.81
C ALA A 117 -7.35 -4.09 -27.30
N GLU A 118 -8.40 -4.61 -26.67
CA GLU A 118 -9.08 -5.83 -27.09
C GLU A 118 -9.62 -5.66 -28.51
N THR A 119 -10.41 -4.60 -28.77
CA THR A 119 -10.96 -4.33 -30.11
C THR A 119 -9.87 -4.16 -31.16
N PHE A 120 -8.81 -3.44 -30.84
CA PHE A 120 -7.66 -3.26 -31.75
C PHE A 120 -6.99 -4.59 -32.09
N LEU A 121 -6.79 -5.45 -31.07
CA LEU A 121 -6.18 -6.77 -31.28
C LEU A 121 -7.11 -7.70 -32.05
N GLU A 122 -8.41 -7.69 -31.79
CA GLU A 122 -9.41 -8.45 -32.56
C GLU A 122 -9.32 -8.08 -34.04
N GLU A 123 -9.30 -6.79 -34.37
CA GLU A 123 -9.15 -6.33 -35.74
C GLU A 123 -7.85 -6.82 -36.39
N LYS A 124 -6.72 -6.76 -35.68
CA LYS A 124 -5.42 -7.23 -36.19
C LYS A 124 -5.40 -8.73 -36.43
N TYR A 125 -6.06 -9.52 -35.54
CA TYR A 125 -6.11 -10.97 -35.66
C TYR A 125 -7.10 -11.49 -36.71
N THR A 126 -7.98 -10.67 -37.28
CA THR A 126 -8.89 -11.10 -38.38
C THR A 126 -8.14 -11.62 -39.58
N THR A 127 -6.89 -11.19 -39.80
CA THR A 127 -6.03 -11.72 -40.88
C THR A 127 -5.70 -13.20 -40.70
N TYR A 128 -5.69 -13.71 -39.47
CA TYR A 128 -5.27 -15.05 -39.13
C TYR A 128 -6.42 -15.96 -38.70
N TYR A 129 -7.48 -15.38 -38.13
CA TYR A 129 -8.57 -16.14 -37.52
C TYR A 129 -9.93 -15.55 -37.92
N ASN A 130 -10.91 -16.43 -38.05
CA ASN A 130 -12.30 -16.03 -38.32
C ASN A 130 -12.97 -15.55 -37.04
N ARG A 131 -13.46 -14.29 -37.05
CA ARG A 131 -14.12 -13.63 -35.92
C ARG A 131 -13.35 -13.86 -34.59
N PRO A 132 -12.13 -13.33 -34.48
CA PRO A 132 -11.33 -13.50 -33.26
C PRO A 132 -11.98 -12.73 -32.11
N PHE A 133 -11.93 -13.31 -30.92
CA PHE A 133 -12.30 -12.67 -29.66
C PHE A 133 -11.06 -12.62 -28.77
N VAL A 134 -10.74 -11.44 -28.27
CA VAL A 134 -9.54 -11.20 -27.47
C VAL A 134 -9.93 -10.79 -26.05
N GLN A 135 -9.25 -11.37 -25.08
CA GLN A 135 -9.34 -10.97 -23.69
C GLN A 135 -7.97 -10.57 -23.18
N VAL A 136 -7.87 -9.36 -22.62
CA VAL A 136 -6.64 -8.81 -22.03
C VAL A 136 -6.87 -8.52 -20.56
N ILE A 137 -5.98 -9.04 -19.70
CA ILE A 137 -6.00 -8.85 -18.25
C ILE A 137 -4.64 -8.30 -17.85
N VAL A 138 -4.59 -7.22 -17.06
CA VAL A 138 -3.34 -6.73 -16.46
C VAL A 138 -3.12 -7.47 -15.14
N SER A 139 -1.97 -8.12 -14.99
CA SER A 139 -1.72 -9.05 -13.89
C SER A 139 -0.74 -8.54 -12.83
N ASN A 140 -0.04 -7.43 -13.07
CA ASN A 140 1.00 -6.94 -12.16
C ASN A 140 0.61 -5.67 -11.39
N ARG A 141 -0.62 -5.19 -11.52
CA ARG A 141 -1.07 -4.00 -10.78
C ARG A 141 -1.22 -4.32 -9.30
N ARG A 142 -0.54 -3.54 -8.48
CA ARG A 142 -0.51 -3.71 -7.02
C ARG A 142 -0.47 -2.37 -6.31
N VAL A 143 -0.93 -2.37 -5.08
CA VAL A 143 -0.90 -1.22 -4.16
C VAL A 143 -0.11 -1.62 -2.92
N VAL A 144 0.72 -0.73 -2.41
CA VAL A 144 1.43 -0.95 -1.15
C VAL A 144 0.65 -0.25 -0.03
N VAL A 145 0.31 -0.97 1.02
CA VAL A 145 -0.46 -0.46 2.16
C VAL A 145 0.37 -0.50 3.43
N PHE A 146 0.48 0.64 4.09
CA PHE A 146 1.04 0.78 5.44
C PHE A 146 -0.10 1.02 6.42
N PRO A 147 -0.58 0.01 7.16
CA PRO A 147 -1.82 0.08 7.93
C PRO A 147 -1.71 0.84 9.28
N GLY A 148 -0.58 1.51 9.54
CA GLY A 148 -0.40 2.36 10.71
C GLY A 148 0.20 1.67 11.94
N GLY A 149 0.84 0.51 11.78
CA GLY A 149 1.45 -0.24 12.88
C GLY A 149 2.96 -0.18 13.01
N GLY A 150 3.65 0.39 12.03
CA GLY A 150 5.11 0.32 11.94
C GLY A 150 5.58 -1.09 11.55
N GLY A 151 6.14 -1.23 10.35
CA GLY A 151 6.71 -2.50 9.87
C GLY A 151 5.74 -3.49 9.19
N ASP A 152 4.44 -3.28 9.23
CA ASP A 152 3.42 -4.21 8.69
C ASP A 152 2.97 -3.85 7.28
N ALA A 153 3.88 -3.39 6.42
CA ALA A 153 3.51 -3.07 5.04
C ALA A 153 3.03 -4.32 4.29
N LYS A 154 1.93 -4.19 3.55
CA LYS A 154 1.36 -5.24 2.72
C LYS A 154 1.27 -4.82 1.27
N VAL A 155 1.54 -5.74 0.36
CA VAL A 155 1.33 -5.56 -1.07
C VAL A 155 0.01 -6.22 -1.42
N VAL A 156 -0.94 -5.41 -1.89
CA VAL A 156 -2.27 -5.86 -2.32
C VAL A 156 -2.30 -5.85 -3.84
N GLN A 157 -2.62 -6.98 -4.43
CA GLN A 157 -2.78 -7.12 -5.87
C GLN A 157 -4.18 -6.64 -6.27
N LEU A 158 -4.27 -5.83 -7.32
CA LEU A 158 -5.55 -5.35 -7.84
C LEU A 158 -6.10 -6.38 -8.83
N GLU A 159 -7.11 -7.15 -8.40
CA GLU A 159 -7.73 -8.19 -9.23
C GLU A 159 -8.66 -7.60 -10.30
N ASN A 160 -9.17 -6.40 -10.06
CA ASN A 160 -10.05 -5.70 -10.98
C ASN A 160 -9.74 -4.21 -11.05
N SER A 161 -10.29 -3.54 -12.05
CA SER A 161 -10.06 -2.12 -12.32
C SER A 161 -10.90 -1.15 -11.48
N ASN A 162 -11.77 -1.67 -10.61
CA ASN A 162 -12.67 -0.87 -9.77
C ASN A 162 -12.38 -1.02 -8.27
N THR A 163 -11.27 -1.66 -7.90
CA THR A 163 -10.89 -1.85 -6.49
C THR A 163 -10.76 -0.51 -5.79
N SER A 164 -11.55 -0.30 -4.74
CA SER A 164 -11.59 0.96 -4.00
C SER A 164 -10.52 1.05 -2.91
N LEU A 165 -10.28 2.25 -2.40
CA LEU A 165 -9.40 2.48 -1.24
C LEU A 165 -9.85 1.65 -0.04
N LEU A 166 -11.15 1.61 0.24
CA LEU A 166 -11.70 0.84 1.36
C LEU A 166 -11.43 -0.67 1.18
N GLU A 167 -11.64 -1.18 -0.02
CA GLU A 167 -11.37 -2.58 -0.35
C GLU A 167 -9.89 -2.94 -0.18
N VAL A 168 -8.99 -2.07 -0.66
CA VAL A 168 -7.54 -2.25 -0.50
C VAL A 168 -7.13 -2.25 0.97
N ILE A 169 -7.68 -1.34 1.78
CA ILE A 169 -7.45 -1.34 3.23
C ILE A 169 -7.98 -2.64 3.85
N GLY A 170 -9.18 -3.10 3.44
CA GLY A 170 -9.76 -4.36 3.90
C GLY A 170 -8.90 -5.57 3.55
N LEU A 171 -8.43 -5.68 2.30
CA LEU A 171 -7.53 -6.74 1.84
C LEU A 171 -6.17 -6.72 2.57
N ALA A 172 -5.72 -5.55 2.99
CA ALA A 172 -4.53 -5.40 3.84
C ALA A 172 -4.77 -5.84 5.30
N GLY A 173 -6.01 -6.18 5.69
CA GLY A 173 -6.38 -6.60 7.04
C GLY A 173 -6.93 -5.47 7.91
N GLY A 174 -7.35 -4.37 7.30
CA GLY A 174 -7.90 -3.20 7.99
C GLY A 174 -6.82 -2.27 8.55
N LEU A 175 -7.25 -1.31 9.35
CA LEU A 175 -6.34 -0.43 10.07
C LEU A 175 -5.75 -1.17 11.28
N ASN A 176 -4.45 -0.98 11.50
CA ASN A 176 -3.81 -1.50 12.71
C ASN A 176 -4.31 -0.74 13.95
N LYS A 177 -4.13 -1.32 15.16
CA LYS A 177 -4.54 -0.71 16.45
C LYS A 177 -4.04 0.72 16.65
N ARG A 178 -2.88 1.05 16.10
CA ARG A 178 -2.28 2.39 16.15
C ARG A 178 -2.61 3.25 14.93
N GLY A 179 -3.29 2.70 13.93
CA GLY A 179 -3.63 3.41 12.70
C GLY A 179 -4.59 4.56 12.96
N ASN A 180 -4.23 5.75 12.50
CA ASN A 180 -5.04 6.95 12.63
C ASN A 180 -5.96 7.10 11.41
N ALA A 181 -7.25 6.77 11.58
CA ALA A 181 -8.24 6.89 10.53
C ALA A 181 -8.48 8.35 10.07
N HIS A 182 -8.17 9.35 10.90
CA HIS A 182 -8.24 10.76 10.49
C HIS A 182 -7.16 11.16 9.48
N LYS A 183 -6.11 10.36 9.30
CA LYS A 183 -4.95 10.70 8.47
C LYS A 183 -4.52 9.52 7.61
N VAL A 184 -5.36 9.22 6.62
CA VAL A 184 -5.07 8.23 5.58
C VAL A 184 -4.56 8.97 4.35
N LYS A 185 -3.35 8.67 3.91
CA LYS A 185 -2.72 9.30 2.75
C LYS A 185 -2.65 8.32 1.60
N VAL A 186 -2.90 8.82 0.41
CA VAL A 186 -2.69 8.09 -0.85
C VAL A 186 -1.66 8.84 -1.68
N PHE A 187 -0.60 8.15 -2.03
CA PHE A 187 0.43 8.66 -2.94
C PHE A 187 0.21 8.02 -4.31
N ARG A 188 0.05 8.84 -5.33
CA ARG A 188 -0.19 8.43 -6.71
C ARG A 188 0.74 9.17 -7.65
N TYR A 189 1.18 8.54 -8.72
CA TYR A 189 1.84 9.23 -9.82
C TYR A 189 0.80 9.66 -10.85
N ASP A 190 0.88 10.92 -11.28
CA ASP A 190 0.13 11.39 -12.44
C ASP A 190 0.81 10.93 -13.74
N ARG A 191 0.17 11.24 -14.88
CA ARG A 191 0.71 10.88 -16.20
C ARG A 191 2.02 11.59 -16.54
N SER A 192 2.34 12.68 -15.87
CA SER A 192 3.59 13.43 -16.06
C SER A 192 4.74 12.88 -15.19
N GLY A 193 4.45 11.90 -14.33
CA GLY A 193 5.39 11.37 -13.35
C GLY A 193 5.50 12.20 -12.07
N LYS A 194 4.63 13.22 -11.91
CA LYS A 194 4.54 14.00 -10.68
C LYS A 194 3.80 13.18 -9.62
N ARG A 195 4.29 13.19 -8.39
CA ARG A 195 3.61 12.56 -7.26
C ARG A 195 2.52 13.46 -6.71
N LEU A 196 1.29 12.97 -6.70
CA LEU A 196 0.12 13.57 -6.07
C LEU A 196 -0.02 12.96 -4.67
N ILE A 197 -0.40 13.77 -3.69
CA ILE A 197 -0.58 13.34 -2.31
C ILE A 197 -1.97 13.76 -1.85
N TYR A 198 -2.82 12.76 -1.64
CA TYR A 198 -4.15 12.95 -1.07
C TYR A 198 -4.12 12.62 0.42
N GLU A 199 -4.89 13.34 1.23
CA GLU A 199 -5.13 12.99 2.63
C GLU A 199 -6.63 12.93 2.88
N PHE A 200 -7.09 11.85 3.50
CA PHE A 200 -8.49 11.58 3.77
C PHE A 200 -8.71 11.33 5.26
N ASP A 201 -9.82 11.84 5.76
CA ASP A 201 -10.36 11.47 7.06
C ASP A 201 -11.41 10.37 6.85
N LEU A 202 -11.09 9.16 7.28
CA LEU A 202 -11.95 7.98 7.22
C LEU A 202 -12.48 7.59 8.61
N SER A 203 -12.36 8.45 9.61
CA SER A 203 -12.82 8.20 10.99
C SER A 203 -14.32 8.35 11.16
N ASP A 204 -14.95 9.06 10.24
CA ASP A 204 -16.37 9.41 10.25
C ASP A 204 -17.06 8.90 8.98
N ILE A 205 -18.37 8.68 9.05
CA ILE A 205 -19.21 8.24 7.93
C ILE A 205 -19.14 9.20 6.73
N SER A 206 -18.89 10.49 6.96
CA SER A 206 -18.70 11.48 5.89
C SER A 206 -17.45 11.22 5.03
N GLY A 207 -16.50 10.45 5.56
CA GLY A 207 -15.30 10.01 4.86
C GLY A 207 -15.55 8.94 3.79
N LEU A 208 -16.70 8.26 3.80
CA LEU A 208 -17.03 7.19 2.85
C LEU A 208 -16.90 7.63 1.40
N LYS A 209 -17.26 8.87 1.09
CA LYS A 209 -17.10 9.43 -0.28
C LYS A 209 -15.65 9.36 -0.81
N TYR A 210 -14.66 9.37 0.08
CA TYR A 210 -13.25 9.24 -0.27
C TYR A 210 -12.79 7.78 -0.29
N ALA A 211 -13.48 6.94 0.51
CA ALA A 211 -13.22 5.51 0.58
C ALA A 211 -13.52 4.78 -0.74
N ASP A 212 -14.43 5.34 -1.56
CA ASP A 212 -14.79 4.84 -2.89
C ASP A 212 -13.78 5.23 -3.98
N MET A 213 -12.70 5.95 -3.62
CA MET A 213 -11.63 6.27 -4.58
C MET A 213 -11.06 5.00 -5.20
N VAL A 214 -11.11 4.90 -6.53
CA VAL A 214 -10.54 3.76 -7.26
C VAL A 214 -9.02 3.82 -7.21
N MET A 215 -8.41 2.71 -6.78
CA MET A 215 -6.97 2.57 -6.67
C MET A 215 -6.35 2.23 -8.01
N GLN A 216 -5.13 2.71 -8.23
CA GLN A 216 -4.35 2.46 -9.44
C GLN A 216 -3.09 1.66 -9.10
N GLY A 217 -2.51 1.02 -10.11
CA GLY A 217 -1.22 0.37 -9.94
C GLY A 217 -0.16 1.34 -9.43
N ASP A 218 0.70 0.85 -8.54
CA ASP A 218 1.78 1.59 -7.87
C ASP A 218 1.33 2.72 -6.92
N ASP A 219 0.02 2.79 -6.59
CA ASP A 219 -0.43 3.62 -5.48
C ASP A 219 0.15 3.13 -4.15
N VAL A 220 0.38 4.06 -3.24
CA VAL A 220 0.78 3.75 -1.87
C VAL A 220 -0.25 4.32 -0.91
N VAL A 221 -0.86 3.46 -0.11
CA VAL A 221 -1.76 3.85 0.98
C VAL A 221 -0.95 3.89 2.27
N TYR A 222 -0.91 5.04 2.90
CA TYR A 222 -0.22 5.23 4.17
C TYR A 222 -1.18 5.72 5.24
N VAL A 223 -1.43 4.88 6.23
CA VAL A 223 -2.15 5.27 7.43
C VAL A 223 -1.14 5.78 8.44
N GLN A 224 -1.29 7.03 8.87
CA GLN A 224 -0.39 7.60 9.86
C GLN A 224 -0.57 6.88 11.21
N PRO A 225 0.49 6.38 11.86
CA PRO A 225 0.36 5.80 13.18
C PRO A 225 0.13 6.86 14.24
N ASN A 226 -0.69 6.56 15.24
CA ASN A 226 -0.74 7.33 16.47
C ASN A 226 0.52 7.05 17.31
N PRO A 227 1.11 8.07 17.93
CA PRO A 227 2.26 7.86 18.81
C PRO A 227 1.84 7.00 20.03
N ASP A 228 2.69 6.05 20.38
CA ASP A 228 2.47 5.19 21.55
C ASP A 228 3.19 5.74 22.79
N ILE A 229 2.74 6.92 23.21
CA ILE A 229 3.36 7.67 24.31
C ILE A 229 3.43 6.85 25.60
N ALA A 230 2.39 6.04 25.86
CA ALA A 230 2.33 5.26 27.11
C ALA A 230 3.36 4.14 27.13
N THR A 231 3.51 3.38 26.05
CA THR A 231 4.46 2.28 25.96
C THR A 231 5.91 2.79 25.89
N GLU A 232 6.13 3.85 25.13
CA GLU A 232 7.45 4.49 25.03
C GLU A 232 7.88 5.05 26.39
N ALA A 233 7.00 5.78 27.08
CA ALA A 233 7.27 6.30 28.41
C ALA A 233 7.52 5.19 29.45
N LEU A 234 6.76 4.09 29.37
CA LEU A 234 6.98 2.94 30.25
C LEU A 234 8.32 2.25 29.97
N GLN A 235 8.72 2.10 28.73
CA GLN A 235 10.01 1.51 28.36
C GLN A 235 11.19 2.32 28.87
N ASP A 236 11.08 3.66 28.89
CA ASP A 236 12.11 4.55 29.40
C ASP A 236 12.16 4.58 30.92
N ILE A 237 11.03 4.42 31.62
CA ILE A 237 10.92 4.52 33.07
C ILE A 237 11.18 3.17 33.76
N LEU A 238 10.82 2.05 33.14
CA LEU A 238 10.98 0.71 33.70
C LEU A 238 12.43 0.40 34.17
N PRO A 239 13.50 0.71 33.40
CA PRO A 239 14.86 0.49 33.85
C PRO A 239 15.24 1.29 35.10
N VAL A 240 14.71 2.54 35.20
CA VAL A 240 14.95 3.39 36.37
C VAL A 240 14.27 2.86 37.61
N ILE A 241 13.02 2.42 37.48
CA ILE A 241 12.25 1.81 38.58
C ILE A 241 12.93 0.52 39.05
N THR A 242 13.36 -0.35 38.13
CA THR A 242 14.06 -1.58 38.45
C THR A 242 15.39 -1.35 39.16
N LEU A 243 16.16 -0.36 38.75
CA LEU A 243 17.40 0.02 39.41
C LEU A 243 17.15 0.56 40.80
N LEU A 244 16.13 1.38 40.99
CA LEU A 244 15.75 1.99 42.27
C LEU A 244 15.25 0.95 43.25
N THR A 245 14.43 0.02 42.77
CA THR A 245 13.93 -1.10 43.59
C THR A 245 15.05 -2.08 43.99
N SER A 246 15.99 -2.35 43.08
CA SER A 246 17.13 -3.22 43.39
C SER A 246 18.07 -2.59 44.43
N VAL A 247 18.33 -1.28 44.35
CA VAL A 247 19.13 -0.54 45.35
C VAL A 247 18.42 -0.58 46.72
N LEU A 248 17.12 -0.31 46.76
CA LEU A 248 16.34 -0.35 47.99
C LEU A 248 16.35 -1.75 48.64
N LEU A 249 16.28 -2.80 47.83
CA LEU A 249 16.30 -4.17 48.28
C LEU A 249 17.67 -4.52 48.90
N VAL A 250 18.77 -4.12 48.26
CA VAL A 250 20.12 -4.30 48.81
C VAL A 250 20.29 -3.55 50.12
N LEU A 251 19.83 -2.31 50.21
CA LEU A 251 19.88 -1.51 51.45
C LEU A 251 19.02 -2.11 52.56
N SER A 252 17.86 -2.68 52.23
CA SER A 252 16.99 -3.37 53.18
C SER A 252 17.63 -4.63 53.75
N VAL A 253 18.27 -5.44 52.93
CA VAL A 253 18.97 -6.64 53.31
C VAL A 253 20.18 -6.32 54.21
N THR A 254 20.99 -5.34 53.82
CA THR A 254 22.15 -4.94 54.62
C THR A 254 21.78 -4.39 56.00
N ARG A 255 20.65 -3.67 56.09
CA ARG A 255 20.13 -3.12 57.34
C ARG A 255 19.58 -4.20 58.30
N ASN A 256 19.04 -5.29 57.77
CA ASN A 256 18.51 -6.42 58.57
C ASN A 256 19.59 -7.40 58.98
N LEU A 257 20.82 -7.31 58.45
CA LEU A 257 21.97 -8.15 58.83
C LEU A 257 22.89 -7.49 59.86
N GLN A 258 22.62 -6.25 60.26
CA GLN A 258 23.24 -5.54 61.40
C GLN A 258 22.32 -5.54 62.63
#